data_910627049928318dc36d08c88d785138
#
_entry.id   910627049928318dc36d08c88d785138
#
_cell.length_a   1.000
_cell.length_b   1.000
_cell.length_c   1.000
_cell.angle_alpha   90.00
_cell.angle_beta   90.00
_cell.angle_gamma   90.00
#
_symmetry.space_group_name_H-M   'P 1'
#
loop_
_entity.id
_entity.type
_entity.pdbx_description
1 polymer ?
#
loop_
_entity_poly.entity_id
_entity_poly.type
_entity_poly.pdbx_seq_one_letter_code
_entity_poly.pdbx_strand_id
1 'polypeptide(L)'
;SRCPALEECISFQHGRHVACSDNILKNYAGRQVENLAKPEECAMILFTSGTTGRGKGVMLSHGNLIDNVFCTTDTEHPENEIYLNVLPMHHVFCINGDVLIVIRYGSTLCLNRDMTKLAAHILLFEPTVMRMVPMMAKGLYNRIAIMSRQQPGKSLFQIKEEVLGKRLHKVVSGGGYLAPELAENYRRLGISIAQGYGMSECSPKISAPDWNRPDKVASVGKIVEGCQVRIVDEEIQVKSPSVMMGYYKE
;
A
#
# COMPACT_ATOMS: atom_id res chain seq x y z
N SER A 1 -15.78 -7.32 -23.17
CA SER A 1 -17.19 -7.30 -22.74
C SER A 1 -17.64 -5.84 -22.67
N ARG A 2 -18.73 -5.50 -23.31
CA ARG A 2 -19.33 -4.17 -23.26
C ARG A 2 -20.20 -4.10 -22.00
N CYS A 3 -19.96 -3.11 -21.15
CA CYS A 3 -20.85 -2.80 -20.04
C CYS A 3 -21.92 -1.81 -20.57
N PRO A 4 -23.21 -2.21 -20.70
CA PRO A 4 -24.24 -1.36 -21.28
C PRO A 4 -24.58 -0.12 -20.47
N ALA A 5 -24.20 -0.12 -19.17
CA ALA A 5 -24.43 1.00 -18.25
C ALA A 5 -23.24 1.96 -18.15
N LEU A 6 -22.17 1.75 -18.93
CA LEU A 6 -21.02 2.62 -18.92
C LEU A 6 -21.26 3.81 -19.87
N GLU A 7 -21.46 4.98 -19.30
CA GLU A 7 -21.71 6.21 -20.07
C GLU A 7 -20.42 6.82 -20.61
N GLU A 8 -19.32 6.77 -19.83
CA GLU A 8 -18.05 7.35 -20.23
C GLU A 8 -16.85 6.58 -19.65
N CYS A 9 -15.76 6.50 -20.40
CA CYS A 9 -14.47 6.03 -19.96
C CYS A 9 -13.45 7.15 -20.01
N ILE A 10 -12.72 7.36 -18.91
CA ILE A 10 -11.65 8.36 -18.82
C ILE A 10 -10.32 7.64 -18.75
N SER A 11 -9.34 8.06 -19.54
CA SER A 11 -7.99 7.51 -19.54
C SER A 11 -6.96 8.59 -19.22
N PHE A 12 -5.93 8.21 -18.49
CA PHE A 12 -4.72 9.03 -18.28
C PHE A 12 -3.75 8.97 -19.48
N GLN A 13 -4.07 8.20 -20.51
CA GLN A 13 -3.30 8.10 -21.74
C GLN A 13 -4.20 8.44 -22.93
N HIS A 14 -3.62 9.07 -23.95
CA HIS A 14 -4.34 9.28 -25.20
C HIS A 14 -4.68 7.93 -25.83
N GLY A 15 -5.95 7.65 -26.00
CA GLY A 15 -6.48 6.44 -26.63
C GLY A 15 -7.57 6.78 -27.66
N ARG A 16 -7.78 5.87 -28.61
CA ARG A 16 -8.92 5.98 -29.51
C ARG A 16 -10.20 5.65 -28.74
N HIS A 17 -11.20 6.51 -28.80
CA HIS A 17 -12.52 6.33 -28.17
C HIS A 17 -12.58 6.41 -26.63
N VAL A 18 -11.64 7.11 -26.00
CA VAL A 18 -11.63 7.34 -24.54
C VAL A 18 -11.32 8.80 -24.28
N ALA A 19 -12.06 9.45 -23.39
CA ALA A 19 -11.77 10.82 -22.98
C ALA A 19 -10.41 10.88 -22.26
N CYS A 20 -9.58 11.85 -22.62
CA CYS A 20 -8.29 12.06 -21.96
C CYS A 20 -8.49 12.93 -20.71
N SER A 21 -7.95 12.52 -19.58
CA SER A 21 -7.99 13.27 -18.32
C SER A 21 -7.48 14.70 -18.45
N ASP A 22 -6.47 14.95 -19.28
CA ASP A 22 -5.91 16.28 -19.49
C ASP A 22 -6.92 17.28 -20.05
N ASN A 23 -7.79 16.83 -20.96
CA ASN A 23 -8.86 17.66 -21.52
C ASN A 23 -9.95 17.95 -20.50
N ILE A 24 -10.29 16.94 -19.67
CA ILE A 24 -11.27 17.09 -18.59
C ILE A 24 -10.74 18.08 -17.56
N LEU A 25 -9.49 17.92 -17.10
CA LEU A 25 -8.86 18.81 -16.13
C LEU A 25 -8.82 20.26 -16.62
N LYS A 26 -8.51 20.50 -17.91
CA LYS A 26 -8.56 21.85 -18.51
C LYS A 26 -9.95 22.46 -18.47
N ASN A 27 -10.97 21.68 -18.77
CA ASN A 27 -12.37 22.15 -18.80
C ASN A 27 -12.94 22.47 -17.41
N TYR A 28 -12.37 21.85 -16.36
CA TYR A 28 -12.83 21.99 -14.98
C TYR A 28 -11.83 22.72 -14.07
N ALA A 29 -10.72 23.22 -14.62
CA ALA A 29 -9.72 23.97 -13.87
C ALA A 29 -10.35 25.19 -13.15
N GLY A 30 -10.07 25.31 -11.85
CA GLY A 30 -10.58 26.39 -11.01
C GLY A 30 -12.03 26.25 -10.54
N ARG A 31 -12.74 25.19 -10.89
CA ARG A 31 -14.07 24.92 -10.33
C ARG A 31 -13.93 24.32 -8.93
N GLN A 32 -14.68 24.86 -7.98
CA GLN A 32 -14.84 24.22 -6.68
C GLN A 32 -15.84 23.07 -6.79
N VAL A 33 -15.45 21.90 -6.26
CA VAL A 33 -16.34 20.75 -6.15
C VAL A 33 -16.93 20.75 -4.75
N GLU A 34 -18.26 20.80 -4.65
CA GLU A 34 -18.94 20.62 -3.38
C GLU A 34 -18.74 19.18 -2.89
N ASN A 35 -18.36 19.03 -1.63
CA ASN A 35 -18.26 17.69 -1.02
C ASN A 35 -19.66 17.19 -0.62
N LEU A 36 -20.25 16.37 -1.48
CA LEU A 36 -21.56 15.75 -1.26
C LEU A 36 -21.45 14.32 -0.68
N ALA A 37 -20.24 13.78 -0.55
CA ALA A 37 -20.02 12.41 -0.08
C ALA A 37 -20.36 12.26 1.41
N LYS A 38 -21.12 11.22 1.74
CA LYS A 38 -21.44 10.86 3.12
C LYS A 38 -20.60 9.67 3.58
N PRO A 39 -20.24 9.59 4.87
CA PRO A 39 -19.41 8.50 5.40
C PRO A 39 -19.95 7.10 5.12
N GLU A 40 -21.28 6.94 5.14
CA GLU A 40 -21.98 5.68 4.92
C GLU A 40 -22.16 5.28 3.46
N GLU A 41 -21.90 6.17 2.52
CA GLU A 41 -22.00 5.88 1.08
C GLU A 41 -20.84 5.04 0.59
N CYS A 42 -21.12 4.13 -0.35
CA CYS A 42 -20.08 3.29 -0.98
C CYS A 42 -19.12 4.15 -1.79
N ALA A 43 -17.85 4.18 -1.36
CA ALA A 43 -16.80 4.93 -2.04
C ALA A 43 -16.14 4.11 -3.15
N MET A 44 -16.03 2.78 -2.96
CA MET A 44 -15.40 1.90 -3.94
C MET A 44 -15.85 0.45 -3.81
N ILE A 45 -15.74 -0.27 -4.92
CA ILE A 45 -15.93 -1.72 -4.99
C ILE A 45 -14.62 -2.34 -5.48
N LEU A 46 -14.03 -3.20 -4.67
CA LEU A 46 -12.77 -3.88 -4.98
C LEU A 46 -13.02 -5.38 -5.16
N PHE A 47 -12.65 -5.90 -6.32
CA PHE A 47 -12.78 -7.34 -6.58
C PHE A 47 -11.59 -8.10 -6.01
N THR A 48 -11.88 -9.08 -5.15
CA THR A 48 -10.90 -10.01 -4.61
C THR A 48 -10.94 -11.32 -5.40
N SER A 49 -9.81 -12.02 -5.50
CA SER A 49 -9.71 -13.27 -6.25
C SER A 49 -10.46 -14.46 -5.65
N GLY A 50 -11.18 -14.26 -4.54
CA GLY A 50 -12.04 -15.24 -3.87
C GLY A 50 -11.55 -16.69 -3.87
N THR A 51 -11.63 -17.40 -2.75
CA THR A 51 -11.27 -18.84 -2.66
C THR A 51 -12.17 -19.74 -3.51
N THR A 52 -13.32 -19.24 -3.96
CA THR A 52 -14.33 -19.97 -4.76
C THR A 52 -14.19 -19.77 -6.27
N GLY A 53 -13.13 -19.08 -6.75
CA GLY A 53 -12.86 -18.86 -8.18
C GLY A 53 -13.69 -17.75 -8.83
N ARG A 54 -14.73 -17.22 -8.19
CA ARG A 54 -15.42 -16.00 -8.62
C ARG A 54 -14.99 -14.83 -7.75
N GLY A 55 -14.48 -13.78 -8.37
CA GLY A 55 -14.11 -12.56 -7.65
C GLY A 55 -15.33 -11.94 -6.95
N LYS A 56 -15.22 -11.68 -5.64
CA LYS A 56 -16.25 -11.00 -4.85
C LYS A 56 -15.97 -9.51 -4.81
N GLY A 57 -16.98 -8.69 -5.02
CA GLY A 57 -16.88 -7.23 -4.96
C GLY A 57 -17.03 -6.73 -3.53
N VAL A 58 -15.94 -6.42 -2.86
CA VAL A 58 -15.92 -5.83 -1.51
C VAL A 58 -16.34 -4.38 -1.60
N MET A 59 -17.46 -4.00 -0.97
CA MET A 59 -17.95 -2.62 -0.94
C MET A 59 -17.41 -1.90 0.29
N LEU A 60 -16.64 -0.83 0.07
CA LEU A 60 -16.08 0.01 1.12
C LEU A 60 -16.72 1.40 1.09
N SER A 61 -17.20 1.86 2.24
CA SER A 61 -17.72 3.22 2.38
C SER A 61 -16.58 4.24 2.56
N HIS A 62 -16.91 5.53 2.38
CA HIS A 62 -16.00 6.62 2.71
C HIS A 62 -15.55 6.52 4.18
N GLY A 63 -16.49 6.23 5.09
CA GLY A 63 -16.21 6.04 6.52
C GLY A 63 -15.25 4.90 6.80
N ASN A 64 -15.43 3.73 6.16
CA ASN A 64 -14.52 2.59 6.34
C ASN A 64 -13.08 2.94 5.97
N LEU A 65 -12.88 3.63 4.86
CA LEU A 65 -11.55 4.01 4.37
C LEU A 65 -10.89 5.04 5.29
N ILE A 66 -11.62 6.08 5.68
CA ILE A 66 -11.12 7.14 6.56
C ILE A 66 -10.78 6.56 7.94
N ASP A 67 -11.69 5.78 8.55
CA ASP A 67 -11.40 5.12 9.82
C ASP A 67 -10.10 4.32 9.75
N ASN A 68 -9.92 3.52 8.70
CA ASN A 68 -8.74 2.69 8.53
C ASN A 68 -7.45 3.48 8.27
N VAL A 69 -7.54 4.67 7.69
CA VAL A 69 -6.40 5.59 7.57
C VAL A 69 -6.03 6.15 8.94
N PHE A 70 -7.01 6.44 9.80
CA PHE A 70 -6.80 7.09 11.09
C PHE A 70 -6.59 6.12 12.26
N CYS A 71 -6.88 4.83 12.11
CA CYS A 71 -6.80 3.82 13.17
C CYS A 71 -5.37 3.46 13.61
N THR A 72 -4.33 3.98 12.99
CA THR A 72 -2.96 3.77 13.43
C THR A 72 -2.49 4.92 14.28
N THR A 73 -1.99 4.57 15.46
CA THR A 73 -1.31 5.48 16.40
C THR A 73 0.14 5.76 15.98
N ASP A 74 0.52 5.42 14.75
CA ASP A 74 1.88 5.67 14.25
C ASP A 74 2.05 7.20 14.12
N THR A 75 2.39 7.83 15.24
CA THR A 75 2.58 9.27 15.38
C THR A 75 3.88 9.75 14.73
N GLU A 76 4.72 8.81 14.30
CA GLU A 76 6.00 9.09 13.66
C GLU A 76 5.89 8.99 12.13
N HIS A 77 5.13 9.90 11.54
CA HIS A 77 5.31 10.23 10.14
C HIS A 77 6.07 11.55 10.08
N PRO A 78 7.40 11.51 9.91
CA PRO A 78 8.17 12.74 9.75
C PRO A 78 7.61 13.54 8.58
N GLU A 79 7.53 14.84 8.75
CA GLU A 79 7.24 15.76 7.65
C GLU A 79 8.24 15.49 6.50
N ASN A 80 7.77 15.47 5.25
CA ASN A 80 8.57 15.26 4.04
C ASN A 80 8.91 13.79 3.69
N GLU A 81 8.12 12.81 4.11
CA GLU A 81 8.27 11.46 3.59
C GLU A 81 7.96 11.38 2.09
N ILE A 82 8.75 10.58 1.39
CA ILE A 82 8.56 10.26 -0.03
C ILE A 82 8.20 8.79 -0.15
N TYR A 83 7.00 8.53 -0.62
CA TYR A 83 6.47 7.19 -0.88
C TYR A 83 6.66 6.85 -2.36
N LEU A 84 7.23 5.70 -2.67
CA LEU A 84 7.21 5.14 -4.02
C LEU A 84 6.20 4.01 -4.08
N ASN A 85 5.13 4.23 -4.82
CA ASN A 85 4.13 3.21 -5.05
C ASN A 85 4.67 2.10 -5.95
N VAL A 86 4.63 0.87 -5.47
CA VAL A 86 5.03 -0.35 -6.19
C VAL A 86 3.93 -1.41 -6.19
N LEU A 87 2.84 -1.14 -5.49
CA LEU A 87 1.68 -2.02 -5.42
C LEU A 87 0.65 -1.63 -6.49
N PRO A 88 -0.15 -2.58 -6.98
CA PRO A 88 -1.22 -2.28 -7.92
C PRO A 88 -2.25 -1.30 -7.31
N MET A 89 -2.58 -0.24 -8.04
CA MET A 89 -3.51 0.81 -7.60
C MET A 89 -4.94 0.33 -7.34
N HIS A 90 -5.31 -0.84 -7.85
CA HIS A 90 -6.62 -1.45 -7.58
C HIS A 90 -6.65 -2.28 -6.28
N HIS A 91 -5.54 -2.40 -5.58
CA HIS A 91 -5.47 -3.07 -4.28
C HIS A 91 -5.70 -2.08 -3.15
N VAL A 92 -6.56 -2.43 -2.18
CA VAL A 92 -6.84 -1.58 -1.01
C VAL A 92 -5.58 -1.29 -0.18
N PHE A 93 -4.61 -2.18 -0.15
CA PHE A 93 -3.33 -1.96 0.53
C PHE A 93 -2.55 -0.80 -0.11
N CYS A 94 -2.62 -0.64 -1.43
CA CYS A 94 -2.07 0.53 -2.11
C CYS A 94 -2.92 1.78 -1.85
N ILE A 95 -4.23 1.71 -2.12
CA ILE A 95 -5.12 2.89 -2.00
C ILE A 95 -5.05 3.47 -0.60
N ASN A 96 -5.28 2.65 0.42
CA ASN A 96 -5.27 3.12 1.80
C ASN A 96 -3.84 3.39 2.29
N GLY A 97 -2.92 2.45 2.04
CA GLY A 97 -1.55 2.50 2.54
C GLY A 97 -0.68 3.57 1.89
N ASP A 98 -0.78 3.78 0.57
CA ASP A 98 0.03 4.76 -0.13
C ASP A 98 -0.74 6.05 -0.41
N VAL A 99 -1.91 5.97 -1.05
CA VAL A 99 -2.60 7.18 -1.53
C VAL A 99 -3.22 7.97 -0.36
N LEU A 100 -4.09 7.33 0.43
CA LEU A 100 -4.82 8.04 1.48
C LEU A 100 -3.91 8.44 2.65
N ILE A 101 -2.91 7.63 2.98
CA ILE A 101 -1.90 7.97 4.00
C ILE A 101 -1.10 9.20 3.57
N VAL A 102 -0.67 9.27 2.31
CA VAL A 102 0.07 10.43 1.79
C VAL A 102 -0.77 11.70 1.85
N ILE A 103 -2.06 11.60 1.50
CA ILE A 103 -3.01 12.73 1.62
C ILE A 103 -3.15 13.15 3.09
N ARG A 104 -3.32 12.19 4.01
CA ARG A 104 -3.45 12.47 5.45
C ARG A 104 -2.28 13.26 6.01
N TYR A 105 -1.06 12.91 5.64
CA TYR A 105 0.17 13.48 6.21
C TYR A 105 0.81 14.57 5.35
N GLY A 106 0.23 14.91 4.21
CA GLY A 106 0.81 15.90 3.29
C GLY A 106 2.17 15.48 2.71
N SER A 107 2.40 14.17 2.62
CA SER A 107 3.64 13.57 2.11
C SER A 107 3.68 13.58 0.58
N THR A 108 4.78 13.12 -0.01
CA THR A 108 4.93 13.00 -1.47
C THR A 108 4.68 11.57 -1.92
N LEU A 109 3.82 11.37 -2.94
CA LEU A 109 3.61 10.08 -3.60
C LEU A 109 4.21 10.07 -5.00
N CYS A 110 5.19 9.20 -5.22
CA CYS A 110 5.74 8.92 -6.54
C CYS A 110 5.07 7.66 -7.12
N LEU A 111 4.49 7.78 -8.31
CA LEU A 111 3.81 6.68 -8.98
C LEU A 111 4.77 5.91 -9.88
N ASN A 112 4.97 4.63 -9.59
CA ASN A 112 5.70 3.72 -10.47
C ASN A 112 4.74 3.12 -11.50
N ARG A 113 4.84 3.55 -12.75
CA ARG A 113 3.98 3.08 -13.85
C ARG A 113 4.49 1.81 -14.53
N ASP A 114 5.74 1.45 -14.30
CA ASP A 114 6.42 0.37 -15.01
C ASP A 114 7.36 -0.38 -14.05
N MET A 115 6.98 -1.60 -13.70
CA MET A 115 7.76 -2.44 -12.79
C MET A 115 9.13 -2.82 -13.36
N THR A 116 9.30 -2.82 -14.67
CA THR A 116 10.61 -3.08 -15.29
C THR A 116 11.61 -1.95 -15.02
N LYS A 117 11.11 -0.74 -14.73
CA LYS A 117 11.90 0.45 -14.40
C LYS A 117 12.00 0.72 -12.91
N LEU A 118 11.49 -0.18 -12.06
CA LEU A 118 11.46 0.02 -10.62
C LEU A 118 12.82 0.44 -10.04
N ALA A 119 13.90 -0.22 -10.45
CA ALA A 119 15.24 0.11 -9.96
C ALA A 119 15.67 1.55 -10.33
N ALA A 120 15.37 1.99 -11.55
CA ALA A 120 15.65 3.36 -11.98
C ALA A 120 14.77 4.38 -11.21
N HIS A 121 13.50 4.06 -10.97
CA HIS A 121 12.58 4.92 -10.24
C HIS A 121 12.94 5.02 -8.75
N ILE A 122 13.44 3.96 -8.13
CA ILE A 122 13.97 4.02 -6.75
C ILE A 122 15.13 5.03 -6.67
N LEU A 123 16.06 4.98 -7.61
CA LEU A 123 17.20 5.89 -7.62
C LEU A 123 16.83 7.32 -8.03
N LEU A 124 15.82 7.47 -8.88
CA LEU A 124 15.35 8.80 -9.33
C LEU A 124 14.59 9.54 -8.23
N PHE A 125 13.67 8.85 -7.55
CA PHE A 125 12.79 9.47 -6.57
C PHE A 125 13.35 9.42 -5.15
N GLU A 126 14.34 8.59 -4.89
CA GLU A 126 14.95 8.36 -3.57
C GLU A 126 13.89 8.24 -2.45
N PRO A 127 12.97 7.26 -2.54
CA PRO A 127 11.90 7.12 -1.57
C PRO A 127 12.46 6.92 -0.16
N THR A 128 11.74 7.44 0.82
CA THR A 128 12.05 7.26 2.24
C THR A 128 11.29 6.06 2.83
N VAL A 129 10.07 5.84 2.31
CA VAL A 129 9.19 4.74 2.70
C VAL A 129 8.68 3.99 1.47
N MET A 130 8.63 2.67 1.56
CA MET A 130 7.99 1.82 0.55
C MET A 130 7.06 0.80 1.20
N ARG A 131 5.92 0.56 0.56
CA ARG A 131 5.05 -0.58 0.87
C ARG A 131 5.20 -1.65 -0.19
N MET A 132 5.42 -2.89 0.23
CA MET A 132 5.64 -3.97 -0.71
C MET A 132 5.24 -5.33 -0.14
N VAL A 133 5.03 -6.29 -1.03
CA VAL A 133 4.85 -7.68 -0.61
C VAL A 133 6.21 -8.33 -0.29
N PRO A 134 6.27 -9.38 0.56
CA PRO A 134 7.52 -10.01 0.96
C PRO A 134 8.38 -10.48 -0.21
N MET A 135 7.75 -10.95 -1.28
CA MET A 135 8.47 -11.40 -2.49
C MET A 135 9.24 -10.26 -3.17
N MET A 136 8.69 -9.05 -3.20
CA MET A 136 9.38 -7.87 -3.76
C MET A 136 10.56 -7.47 -2.87
N ALA A 137 10.36 -7.44 -1.56
CA ALA A 137 11.43 -7.18 -0.60
C ALA A 137 12.58 -8.19 -0.75
N LYS A 138 12.25 -9.48 -0.88
CA LYS A 138 13.23 -10.55 -1.12
C LYS A 138 13.98 -10.34 -2.44
N GLY A 139 13.28 -9.97 -3.51
CA GLY A 139 13.88 -9.70 -4.82
C GLY A 139 14.90 -8.56 -4.77
N LEU A 140 14.55 -7.45 -4.12
CA LEU A 140 15.46 -6.30 -3.95
C LEU A 140 16.67 -6.66 -3.09
N TYR A 141 16.48 -7.40 -1.98
CA TYR A 141 17.59 -7.87 -1.16
C TYR A 141 18.52 -8.83 -1.93
N ASN A 142 17.97 -9.78 -2.69
CA ASN A 142 18.76 -10.71 -3.51
C ASN A 142 19.63 -9.95 -4.52
N ARG A 143 19.12 -8.87 -5.10
CA ARG A 143 19.92 -8.01 -5.99
C ARG A 143 21.12 -7.42 -5.26
N ILE A 144 20.94 -6.92 -4.04
CA ILE A 144 22.03 -6.41 -3.18
C ILE A 144 23.05 -7.53 -2.92
N ALA A 145 22.59 -8.72 -2.53
CA ALA A 145 23.46 -9.86 -2.23
C ALA A 145 24.29 -10.31 -3.46
N ILE A 146 23.69 -10.31 -4.64
CA ILE A 146 24.38 -10.63 -5.90
C ILE A 146 25.45 -9.56 -6.20
N MET A 147 25.09 -8.28 -6.15
CA MET A 147 26.01 -7.18 -6.41
C MET A 147 27.16 -7.14 -5.40
N SER A 148 26.91 -7.46 -4.13
CA SER A 148 27.94 -7.55 -3.10
C SER A 148 29.02 -8.61 -3.42
N ARG A 149 28.59 -9.74 -3.99
CA ARG A 149 29.52 -10.79 -4.43
C ARG A 149 30.32 -10.39 -5.68
N GLN A 150 29.69 -9.62 -6.58
CA GLN A 150 30.33 -9.18 -7.83
C GLN A 150 31.27 -7.99 -7.62
N GLN A 151 31.09 -7.23 -6.54
CA GLN A 151 31.84 -6.01 -6.25
C GLN A 151 32.46 -6.05 -4.83
N PRO A 152 33.43 -6.96 -4.58
CA PRO A 152 33.96 -7.19 -3.22
C PRO A 152 34.71 -5.97 -2.63
N GLY A 153 35.05 -4.99 -3.46
CA GLY A 153 35.67 -3.73 -3.01
C GLY A 153 34.69 -2.69 -2.48
N LYS A 154 33.38 -2.91 -2.65
CA LYS A 154 32.35 -2.00 -2.12
C LYS A 154 31.78 -2.49 -0.81
N SER A 155 31.51 -1.56 0.11
CA SER A 155 30.77 -1.87 1.32
C SER A 155 29.31 -2.23 1.02
N LEU A 156 28.69 -2.97 1.91
CA LEU A 156 27.27 -3.34 1.80
C LEU A 156 26.35 -2.09 1.72
N PHE A 157 26.72 -1.00 2.41
CA PHE A 157 26.00 0.27 2.36
C PHE A 157 26.08 0.95 0.99
N GLN A 158 27.26 0.94 0.35
CA GLN A 158 27.41 1.48 -1.00
C GLN A 158 26.54 0.73 -2.01
N ILE A 159 26.51 -0.61 -1.90
CA ILE A 159 25.66 -1.44 -2.77
C ILE A 159 24.18 -1.22 -2.47
N LYS A 160 23.80 -1.09 -1.18
CA LYS A 160 22.43 -0.72 -0.78
C LYS A 160 22.01 0.59 -1.44
N GLU A 161 22.85 1.61 -1.42
CA GLU A 161 22.55 2.91 -2.04
C GLU A 161 22.37 2.81 -3.56
N GLU A 162 23.15 1.95 -4.22
CA GLU A 162 23.00 1.69 -5.68
C GLU A 162 21.72 0.94 -6.05
N VAL A 163 21.08 0.23 -5.12
CA VAL A 163 19.87 -0.55 -5.37
C VAL A 163 18.62 0.10 -4.81
N LEU A 164 18.71 0.65 -3.59
CA LEU A 164 17.57 1.16 -2.82
C LEU A 164 17.60 2.68 -2.60
N GLY A 165 18.59 3.38 -3.16
CA GLY A 165 18.80 4.80 -2.88
C GLY A 165 19.34 5.05 -1.48
N LYS A 166 19.62 6.33 -1.19
CA LYS A 166 20.24 6.75 0.06
C LYS A 166 19.23 6.89 1.20
N ARG A 167 17.99 7.27 0.86
CA ARG A 167 17.00 7.76 1.82
C ARG A 167 16.05 6.70 2.36
N LEU A 168 15.96 5.51 1.72
CA LEU A 168 15.06 4.46 2.18
C LEU A 168 15.45 3.97 3.57
N HIS A 169 14.56 4.19 4.54
CA HIS A 169 14.76 3.78 5.93
C HIS A 169 13.61 2.92 6.48
N LYS A 170 12.44 2.92 5.80
CA LYS A 170 11.26 2.20 6.28
C LYS A 170 10.59 1.39 5.17
N VAL A 171 10.28 0.14 5.45
CA VAL A 171 9.51 -0.75 4.56
C VAL A 171 8.36 -1.37 5.35
N VAL A 172 7.14 -1.16 4.86
CA VAL A 172 5.94 -1.83 5.40
C VAL A 172 5.61 -3.02 4.52
N SER A 173 5.69 -4.21 5.07
CA SER A 173 5.35 -5.44 4.35
C SER A 173 3.91 -5.87 4.63
N GLY A 174 3.20 -6.34 3.63
CA GLY A 174 1.84 -6.85 3.76
C GLY A 174 1.47 -7.85 2.66
N GLY A 175 0.30 -8.46 2.78
CA GLY A 175 -0.19 -9.42 1.80
C GLY A 175 0.55 -10.77 1.77
N GLY A 176 1.38 -11.06 2.79
CA GLY A 176 2.08 -12.33 2.91
C GLY A 176 3.01 -12.37 4.12
N TYR A 177 3.53 -13.53 4.44
CA TYR A 177 4.43 -13.75 5.57
C TYR A 177 5.83 -13.18 5.29
N LEU A 178 6.30 -12.32 6.18
CA LEU A 178 7.66 -11.79 6.18
C LEU A 178 8.57 -12.72 6.98
N ALA A 179 9.51 -13.39 6.33
CA ALA A 179 10.49 -14.24 7.01
C ALA A 179 11.39 -13.39 7.94
N PRO A 180 11.59 -13.79 9.22
CA PRO A 180 12.42 -13.06 10.15
C PRO A 180 13.86 -12.82 9.68
N GLU A 181 14.41 -13.78 8.93
CA GLU A 181 15.74 -13.65 8.31
C GLU A 181 15.78 -12.48 7.31
N LEU A 182 14.74 -12.30 6.49
CA LEU A 182 14.67 -11.20 5.55
C LEU A 182 14.60 -9.85 6.30
N ALA A 183 13.86 -9.79 7.38
CA ALA A 183 13.79 -8.58 8.20
C ALA A 183 15.13 -8.24 8.86
N GLU A 184 15.84 -9.23 9.38
CA GLU A 184 17.19 -9.05 9.91
C GLU A 184 18.17 -8.57 8.83
N ASN A 185 18.05 -9.09 7.62
CA ASN A 185 18.86 -8.66 6.48
C ASN A 185 18.63 -7.18 6.14
N TYR A 186 17.38 -6.71 6.15
CA TYR A 186 17.04 -5.29 5.95
C TYR A 186 17.56 -4.42 7.10
N ARG A 187 17.47 -4.91 8.35
CA ARG A 187 18.03 -4.21 9.52
C ARG A 187 19.54 -3.99 9.39
N ARG A 188 20.28 -4.97 8.87
CA ARG A 188 21.73 -4.83 8.58
C ARG A 188 22.02 -3.79 7.51
N LEU A 189 21.06 -3.48 6.64
CA LEU A 189 21.16 -2.39 5.66
C LEU A 189 20.76 -1.02 6.24
N GLY A 190 20.43 -0.94 7.54
CA GLY A 190 19.92 0.28 8.18
C GLY A 190 18.46 0.60 7.81
N ILE A 191 17.68 -0.39 7.34
CA ILE A 191 16.29 -0.22 6.94
C ILE A 191 15.40 -1.00 7.89
N SER A 192 14.44 -0.31 8.51
CA SER A 192 13.39 -0.96 9.31
C SER A 192 12.37 -1.59 8.39
N ILE A 193 12.14 -2.89 8.52
CA ILE A 193 11.07 -3.59 7.82
C ILE A 193 10.22 -4.36 8.81
N ALA A 194 8.90 -4.23 8.70
CA ALA A 194 7.97 -4.96 9.55
C ALA A 194 6.67 -5.24 8.78
N GLN A 195 5.89 -6.20 9.27
CA GLN A 195 4.66 -6.64 8.62
C GLN A 195 3.42 -6.25 9.43
N GLY A 196 2.34 -5.91 8.70
CA GLY A 196 0.99 -5.80 9.21
C GLY A 196 0.12 -6.94 8.69
N TYR A 197 -1.07 -7.09 9.27
CA TYR A 197 -2.09 -8.03 8.83
C TYR A 197 -3.38 -7.30 8.51
N GLY A 198 -4.06 -7.78 7.47
CA GLY A 198 -5.33 -7.24 7.04
C GLY A 198 -5.90 -7.96 5.83
N MET A 199 -7.09 -7.53 5.44
CA MET A 199 -7.83 -8.06 4.31
C MET A 199 -8.68 -6.97 3.68
N SER A 200 -9.07 -7.15 2.42
CA SER A 200 -9.85 -6.13 1.69
C SER A 200 -11.14 -5.76 2.41
N GLU A 201 -11.78 -6.74 3.04
CA GLU A 201 -13.01 -6.60 3.82
C GLU A 201 -12.85 -5.76 5.09
N CYS A 202 -11.62 -5.40 5.47
CA CYS A 202 -11.28 -4.55 6.62
C CYS A 202 -10.52 -3.27 6.25
N SER A 203 -10.50 -2.83 4.99
CA SER A 203 -10.05 -1.52 4.47
C SER A 203 -8.57 -1.10 4.56
N PRO A 204 -7.52 -1.90 4.60
CA PRO A 204 -7.41 -3.33 4.88
C PRO A 204 -6.93 -3.66 6.30
N LYS A 205 -6.47 -2.65 7.13
CA LYS A 205 -5.68 -2.88 8.34
C LYS A 205 -6.51 -3.46 9.49
N ILE A 206 -6.05 -4.59 10.01
CA ILE A 206 -6.50 -5.19 11.27
C ILE A 206 -5.41 -5.02 12.32
N SER A 207 -4.14 -5.19 11.91
CA SER A 207 -2.99 -4.89 12.75
C SER A 207 -1.92 -4.12 11.98
N ALA A 208 -1.10 -3.38 12.71
CA ALA A 208 -0.01 -2.58 12.18
C ALA A 208 1.31 -2.90 12.89
N PRO A 209 2.46 -2.75 12.21
CA PRO A 209 3.76 -2.97 12.80
C PRO A 209 3.96 -2.16 14.10
N ASP A 210 4.59 -2.78 15.09
CA ASP A 210 5.10 -2.07 16.27
C ASP A 210 6.58 -1.75 16.06
N TRP A 211 6.86 -0.56 15.57
CA TRP A 211 8.22 -0.11 15.25
C TRP A 211 9.14 -0.01 16.49
N ASN A 212 8.55 0.07 17.69
CA ASN A 212 9.27 0.10 18.96
C ASN A 212 9.71 -1.30 19.43
N ARG A 213 9.26 -2.35 18.73
CA ARG A 213 9.56 -3.74 19.06
C ARG A 213 10.19 -4.49 17.88
N PRO A 214 11.41 -4.10 17.47
CA PRO A 214 12.12 -4.76 16.36
C PRO A 214 12.45 -6.23 16.63
N ASP A 215 12.40 -6.65 17.89
CA ASP A 215 12.52 -8.04 18.34
C ASP A 215 11.32 -8.91 17.94
N LYS A 216 10.16 -8.30 17.65
CA LYS A 216 8.91 -9.00 17.29
C LYS A 216 8.64 -9.03 15.78
N VAL A 217 9.67 -9.12 14.99
CA VAL A 217 9.56 -9.12 13.52
C VAL A 217 8.69 -10.24 12.93
N ALA A 218 8.57 -11.37 13.64
CA ALA A 218 7.68 -12.47 13.25
C ALA A 218 6.20 -12.17 13.53
N SER A 219 5.91 -11.14 14.34
CA SER A 219 4.54 -10.71 14.62
C SER A 219 4.00 -9.82 13.50
N VAL A 220 2.68 -9.87 13.29
CA VAL A 220 1.96 -8.92 12.43
C VAL A 220 1.67 -7.58 13.13
N GLY A 221 2.24 -7.36 14.30
CA GLY A 221 2.13 -6.12 15.04
C GLY A 221 0.98 -6.08 16.05
N LYS A 222 0.53 -4.88 16.37
CA LYS A 222 -0.57 -4.61 17.31
C LYS A 222 -1.88 -4.45 16.55
N ILE A 223 -2.99 -4.89 17.16
CA ILE A 223 -4.34 -4.58 16.69
C ILE A 223 -4.48 -3.06 16.65
N VAL A 224 -5.00 -2.55 15.53
CA VAL A 224 -5.19 -1.10 15.35
C VAL A 224 -6.30 -0.55 16.24
N GLU A 225 -6.27 0.74 16.51
CA GLU A 225 -7.26 1.41 17.33
C GLU A 225 -8.68 1.26 16.74
N GLY A 226 -9.68 1.11 17.61
CA GLY A 226 -11.07 0.89 17.20
C GLY A 226 -11.37 -0.53 16.68
N CYS A 227 -10.36 -1.39 16.52
CA CYS A 227 -10.52 -2.76 16.06
C CYS A 227 -10.54 -3.74 17.24
N GLN A 228 -11.51 -4.65 17.24
CA GLN A 228 -11.60 -5.76 18.18
C GLN A 228 -11.41 -7.08 17.42
N VAL A 229 -10.57 -7.95 17.96
CA VAL A 229 -10.25 -9.24 17.35
C VAL A 229 -10.47 -10.34 18.38
N ARG A 230 -11.12 -11.42 17.96
CA ARG A 230 -11.23 -12.65 18.75
C ARG A 230 -10.97 -13.87 17.86
N ILE A 231 -10.55 -14.96 18.46
CA ILE A 231 -10.38 -16.25 17.77
C ILE A 231 -11.49 -17.17 18.28
N VAL A 232 -12.31 -17.69 17.36
CA VAL A 232 -13.40 -18.62 17.67
C VAL A 232 -13.30 -19.76 16.65
N ASP A 233 -13.20 -21.00 17.12
CA ASP A 233 -13.09 -22.20 16.29
C ASP A 233 -12.01 -22.07 15.20
N GLU A 234 -10.82 -21.58 15.59
CA GLU A 234 -9.66 -21.32 14.72
C GLU A 234 -9.87 -20.20 13.68
N GLU A 235 -11.01 -19.50 13.70
CA GLU A 235 -11.28 -18.36 12.83
C GLU A 235 -10.97 -17.02 13.53
N ILE A 236 -10.36 -16.09 12.79
CA ILE A 236 -10.16 -14.72 13.22
C ILE A 236 -11.42 -13.91 12.92
N GLN A 237 -12.13 -13.50 13.98
CA GLN A 237 -13.30 -12.63 13.86
C GLN A 237 -12.93 -11.20 14.21
N VAL A 238 -13.36 -10.27 13.35
CA VAL A 238 -13.00 -8.85 13.45
C VAL A 238 -14.25 -8.00 13.55
N LYS A 239 -14.23 -7.04 14.49
CA LYS A 239 -15.24 -5.98 14.60
C LYS A 239 -14.52 -4.63 14.58
N SER A 240 -14.83 -3.78 13.60
CA SER A 240 -14.21 -2.47 13.43
C SER A 240 -15.11 -1.58 12.57
N PRO A 241 -15.07 -0.24 12.72
CA PRO A 241 -15.68 0.69 11.76
C PRO A 241 -15.11 0.56 10.34
N SER A 242 -13.91 -0.01 10.20
CA SER A 242 -13.25 -0.29 8.91
C SER A 242 -13.79 -1.52 8.18
N VAL A 243 -14.69 -2.31 8.78
CA VAL A 243 -15.27 -3.50 8.13
C VAL A 243 -16.20 -3.07 6.99
N MET A 244 -16.11 -3.75 5.86
CA MET A 244 -16.88 -3.48 4.65
C MET A 244 -18.39 -3.41 4.86
N MET A 245 -19.09 -2.77 3.94
CA MET A 245 -20.56 -2.74 3.91
C MET A 245 -21.18 -4.10 3.59
N GLY A 246 -20.44 -4.96 2.89
CA GLY A 246 -20.86 -6.27 2.40
C GLY A 246 -20.29 -6.54 1.01
N TYR A 247 -20.65 -7.67 0.41
CA TYR A 247 -20.29 -7.98 -0.96
C TYR A 247 -21.33 -7.43 -1.94
N TYR A 248 -20.85 -6.94 -3.06
CA TYR A 248 -21.69 -6.39 -4.12
C TYR A 248 -22.54 -7.48 -4.78
N LYS A 249 -23.86 -7.32 -4.73
CA LYS A 249 -24.86 -8.27 -5.28
C LYS A 249 -24.84 -9.68 -4.65
N GLU A 250 -24.43 -9.80 -3.40
CA GLU A 250 -24.61 -11.01 -2.58
C GLU A 250 -25.55 -10.75 -1.39
#